data_91df3e656057e5a1cc0eeab17865e4e3
#
_entry.id   91df3e656057e5a1cc0eeab17865e4e3
#
_cell.length_a   1.000
_cell.length_b   1.000
_cell.length_c   1.000
_cell.angle_alpha   90.00
_cell.angle_beta   90.00
_cell.angle_gamma   90.00
#
_symmetry.space_group_name_H-M   'P 1'
#
loop_
_entity.id
_entity.type
_entity.pdbx_description
1 polymer ?
#
loop_
_entity_poly.entity_id
_entity_poly.type
_entity_poly.pdbx_seq_one_letter_code
_entity_poly.pdbx_strand_id
1 'polypeptide(L)'
;LSLYLPQLLLIPALPLAAFFIIMFVGRRAVALSAWLSVAALASSCGLVLSLAGAVARGSRLTVNWPWLSAADPRWTIGLAVDGLSWLMLFVVTLIGTMIQLYSIGYMRDDPRFSRYFAYLSLFCFAMLTLVLADHFVLLYAGWELVGLCSYLLISFWFEKPAAAAAGRKAFITTRIGDCGLLLGILLLFVTAGELH
;
A
#
# COMPACT_ATOMS: atom_id res chain seq x y z
N LEU A 1 -19.60 13.73 3.10
CA LEU A 1 -18.61 13.08 2.22
C LEU A 1 -17.36 13.96 2.05
N SER A 2 -17.49 15.25 1.77
CA SER A 2 -16.35 16.17 1.61
C SER A 2 -15.43 16.28 2.84
N LEU A 3 -15.96 16.02 4.03
CA LEU A 3 -15.22 16.11 5.29
C LEU A 3 -14.14 14.99 5.44
N TYR A 4 -14.39 13.80 4.91
CA TYR A 4 -13.50 12.63 5.04
C TYR A 4 -12.56 12.44 3.82
N LEU A 5 -12.77 13.17 2.73
CA LEU A 5 -11.94 13.12 1.53
C LEU A 5 -10.44 13.31 1.80
N PRO A 6 -10.02 14.35 2.57
CA PRO A 6 -8.60 14.53 2.84
C PRO A 6 -8.00 13.36 3.63
N GLN A 7 -8.75 12.78 4.56
CA GLN A 7 -8.29 11.66 5.39
C GLN A 7 -8.06 10.40 4.54
N LEU A 8 -9.01 10.06 3.65
CA LEU A 8 -8.91 8.90 2.75
C LEU A 8 -7.70 8.98 1.82
N LEU A 9 -7.39 10.18 1.32
CA LEU A 9 -6.23 10.42 0.47
C LEU A 9 -4.91 10.41 1.26
N LEU A 10 -4.90 11.02 2.45
CA LEU A 10 -3.69 11.14 3.26
C LEU A 10 -3.23 9.78 3.81
N ILE A 11 -4.14 8.86 4.11
CA ILE A 11 -3.79 7.54 4.65
C ILE A 11 -2.74 6.83 3.79
N PRO A 12 -2.90 6.63 2.48
CA PRO A 12 -1.86 6.05 1.63
C PRO A 12 -0.79 7.06 1.21
N ALA A 13 -1.12 8.37 1.10
CA ALA A 13 -0.19 9.37 0.62
C ALA A 13 0.99 9.60 1.58
N LEU A 14 0.79 9.48 2.89
CA LEU A 14 1.86 9.68 3.88
C LEU A 14 3.00 8.68 3.73
N PRO A 15 2.78 7.35 3.67
CA PRO A 15 3.85 6.39 3.41
C PRO A 15 4.49 6.57 2.03
N LEU A 16 3.72 6.96 1.02
CA LEU A 16 4.26 7.26 -0.31
C LEU A 16 5.19 8.46 -0.29
N ALA A 17 4.79 9.55 0.38
CA ALA A 17 5.64 10.72 0.56
C ALA A 17 6.93 10.38 1.32
N ALA A 18 6.83 9.57 2.39
CA ALA A 18 7.97 9.08 3.13
C ALA A 18 8.92 8.28 2.21
N PHE A 19 8.39 7.38 1.37
CA PHE A 19 9.19 6.65 0.37
C PHE A 19 10.02 7.59 -0.49
N PHE A 20 9.39 8.59 -1.14
CA PHE A 20 10.10 9.51 -2.01
C PHE A 20 11.14 10.35 -1.25
N ILE A 21 10.78 10.89 -0.09
CA ILE A 21 11.72 11.69 0.72
C ILE A 21 12.92 10.84 1.13
N ILE A 22 12.70 9.61 1.58
CA ILE A 22 13.78 8.70 1.98
C ILE A 22 14.66 8.33 0.78
N MET A 23 14.09 8.09 -0.38
CA MET A 23 14.86 7.77 -1.59
C MET A 23 15.79 8.92 -2.02
N PHE A 24 15.34 10.17 -1.92
CA PHE A 24 16.12 11.33 -2.34
C PHE A 24 17.07 11.86 -1.25
N VAL A 25 16.64 11.85 0.02
CA VAL A 25 17.35 12.48 1.14
C VAL A 25 18.02 11.47 2.08
N GLY A 26 17.51 10.24 2.14
CA GLY A 26 17.88 9.24 3.15
C GLY A 26 19.35 8.84 3.17
N ARG A 27 20.07 9.00 2.04
CA ARG A 27 21.53 8.78 1.99
C ARG A 27 22.33 9.77 2.84
N ARG A 28 21.79 10.98 3.08
CA ARG A 28 22.42 12.04 3.85
C ARG A 28 22.03 12.03 5.33
N ALA A 29 20.85 11.45 5.64
CA ALA A 29 20.28 11.48 6.98
C ALA A 29 19.68 10.09 7.34
N VAL A 30 20.56 9.14 7.60
CA VAL A 30 20.21 7.72 7.81
C VAL A 30 19.21 7.52 8.95
N ALA A 31 19.44 8.13 10.11
CA ALA A 31 18.55 8.04 11.25
C ALA A 31 17.17 8.67 10.98
N LEU A 32 17.13 9.77 10.22
CA LEU A 32 15.89 10.46 9.86
C LEU A 32 15.00 9.60 8.98
N SER A 33 15.57 8.76 8.11
CA SER A 33 14.80 7.89 7.22
C SER A 33 13.90 6.90 7.97
N ALA A 34 14.40 6.30 9.04
CA ALA A 34 13.61 5.39 9.87
C ALA A 34 12.46 6.11 10.58
N TRP A 35 12.79 7.22 11.26
CA TRP A 35 11.79 7.98 12.00
C TRP A 35 10.72 8.61 11.08
N LEU A 36 11.11 9.04 9.88
CA LEU A 36 10.17 9.53 8.88
C LEU A 36 9.18 8.44 8.44
N SER A 37 9.69 7.23 8.16
CA SER A 37 8.87 6.08 7.80
C SER A 37 7.87 5.72 8.91
N VAL A 38 8.38 5.60 10.15
CA VAL A 38 7.55 5.30 11.34
C VAL A 38 6.51 6.39 11.57
N ALA A 39 6.91 7.67 11.54
CA ALA A 39 6.00 8.78 11.76
C ALA A 39 4.90 8.86 10.70
N ALA A 40 5.23 8.61 9.43
CA ALA A 40 4.26 8.59 8.34
C ALA A 40 3.20 7.50 8.55
N LEU A 41 3.62 6.28 8.89
CA LEU A 41 2.68 5.17 9.09
C LEU A 41 1.90 5.30 10.40
N ALA A 42 2.51 5.79 11.48
CA ALA A 42 1.83 6.10 12.73
C ALA A 42 0.77 7.21 12.56
N SER A 43 1.08 8.23 11.75
CA SER A 43 0.11 9.28 11.40
C SER A 43 -1.05 8.71 10.58
N SER A 44 -0.78 7.80 9.63
CA SER A 44 -1.83 7.08 8.90
C SER A 44 -2.70 6.25 9.86
N CYS A 45 -2.11 5.60 10.87
CA CYS A 45 -2.86 4.87 11.91
C CYS A 45 -3.78 5.81 12.69
N GLY A 46 -3.30 6.99 13.08
CA GLY A 46 -4.12 8.03 13.74
C GLY A 46 -5.30 8.48 12.87
N LEU A 47 -5.08 8.66 11.55
CA LEU A 47 -6.15 8.97 10.61
C LEU A 47 -7.18 7.85 10.50
N VAL A 48 -6.74 6.58 10.42
CA VAL A 48 -7.64 5.42 10.40
C VAL A 48 -8.47 5.35 11.68
N LEU A 49 -7.87 5.58 12.84
CA LEU A 49 -8.60 5.62 14.11
C LEU A 49 -9.65 6.74 14.15
N SER A 50 -9.38 7.90 13.56
CA SER A 50 -10.35 9.01 13.47
C SER A 50 -11.60 8.66 12.67
N LEU A 51 -11.52 7.69 11.73
CA LEU A 51 -12.66 7.19 10.94
C LEU A 51 -13.53 6.18 11.70
N ALA A 52 -13.06 5.63 12.83
CA ALA A 52 -13.76 4.60 13.59
C ALA A 52 -15.20 4.97 13.94
N GLY A 53 -15.42 6.21 14.38
CA GLY A 53 -16.77 6.68 14.75
C GLY A 53 -17.75 6.78 13.57
N ALA A 54 -17.27 7.04 12.36
CA ALA A 54 -18.11 7.07 11.16
C ALA A 54 -18.46 5.64 10.72
N VAL A 55 -17.46 4.77 10.69
CA VAL A 55 -17.62 3.35 10.29
C VAL A 55 -18.49 2.59 11.30
N ALA A 56 -18.34 2.84 12.61
CA ALA A 56 -19.16 2.21 13.65
C ALA A 56 -20.67 2.56 13.53
N ARG A 57 -21.01 3.69 12.89
CA ARG A 57 -22.39 4.07 12.57
C ARG A 57 -22.93 3.41 11.29
N GLY A 58 -22.18 2.48 10.70
CA GLY A 58 -22.55 1.77 9.47
C GLY A 58 -22.37 2.60 8.19
N SER A 59 -21.63 3.71 8.24
CA SER A 59 -21.40 4.54 7.07
C SER A 59 -20.33 3.91 6.18
N ARG A 60 -20.65 3.62 4.91
CA ARG A 60 -19.65 3.36 3.86
C ARG A 60 -19.16 4.71 3.33
N LEU A 61 -17.86 4.95 3.46
CA LEU A 61 -17.22 6.16 2.96
C LEU A 61 -16.61 5.85 1.60
N THR A 62 -17.13 6.46 0.54
CA THR A 62 -16.63 6.26 -0.82
C THR A 62 -16.29 7.59 -1.48
N VAL A 63 -15.21 7.60 -2.24
CA VAL A 63 -14.80 8.74 -3.04
C VAL A 63 -14.37 8.23 -4.41
N ASN A 64 -15.04 8.71 -5.46
CA ASN A 64 -14.82 8.27 -6.82
C ASN A 64 -14.39 9.44 -7.70
N TRP A 65 -13.45 9.19 -8.61
CA TRP A 65 -12.99 10.13 -9.62
C TRP A 65 -13.21 9.54 -11.03
N PRO A 66 -13.70 10.30 -12.00
CA PRO A 66 -13.77 9.86 -13.39
C PRO A 66 -12.34 9.70 -13.93
N TRP A 67 -12.02 8.53 -14.51
CA TRP A 67 -10.68 8.24 -15.00
C TRP A 67 -10.56 8.32 -16.53
N LEU A 68 -11.37 7.58 -17.30
CA LEU A 68 -11.29 7.52 -18.76
C LEU A 68 -12.39 8.32 -19.46
N SER A 69 -13.54 8.51 -18.86
CA SER A 69 -14.64 9.27 -19.44
C SER A 69 -15.48 9.91 -18.34
N ALA A 70 -15.61 11.21 -18.38
CA ALA A 70 -16.49 11.95 -17.47
C ALA A 70 -17.99 11.65 -17.72
N ALA A 71 -18.32 11.05 -18.86
CA ALA A 71 -19.69 10.75 -19.27
C ALA A 71 -20.15 9.32 -18.92
N ASP A 72 -19.21 8.39 -18.63
CA ASP A 72 -19.54 6.99 -18.34
C ASP A 72 -19.11 6.63 -16.90
N PRO A 73 -20.05 6.43 -15.97
CA PRO A 73 -19.77 6.11 -14.57
C PRO A 73 -19.07 4.76 -14.37
N ARG A 74 -18.99 3.92 -15.39
CA ARG A 74 -18.27 2.63 -15.35
C ARG A 74 -16.75 2.79 -15.30
N TRP A 75 -16.21 3.96 -15.64
CA TRP A 75 -14.77 4.26 -15.67
C TRP A 75 -14.36 5.21 -14.55
N THR A 76 -14.77 4.90 -13.33
CA THR A 76 -14.35 5.65 -12.14
C THR A 76 -13.31 4.85 -11.36
N ILE A 77 -12.32 5.53 -10.82
CA ILE A 77 -11.41 4.98 -9.82
C ILE A 77 -11.81 5.56 -8.47
N GLY A 78 -12.02 4.71 -7.49
CA GLY A 78 -12.49 5.12 -6.19
C GLY A 78 -11.70 4.53 -5.03
N LEU A 79 -11.84 5.19 -3.89
CA LEU A 79 -11.43 4.68 -2.59
C LEU A 79 -12.68 4.47 -1.74
N ALA A 80 -12.76 3.31 -1.09
CA ALA A 80 -13.87 2.97 -0.21
C ALA A 80 -13.37 2.48 1.15
N VAL A 81 -14.10 2.85 2.20
CA VAL A 81 -13.91 2.31 3.54
C VAL A 81 -15.27 1.89 4.10
N ASP A 82 -15.38 0.62 4.41
CA ASP A 82 -16.42 0.00 5.18
C ASP A 82 -15.86 -0.60 6.48
N GLY A 83 -16.65 -1.35 7.22
CA GLY A 83 -16.22 -1.98 8.47
C GLY A 83 -15.05 -2.95 8.31
N LEU A 84 -15.04 -3.73 7.24
CA LEU A 84 -13.97 -4.69 6.96
C LEU A 84 -12.69 -3.98 6.51
N SER A 85 -12.82 -3.07 5.55
CA SER A 85 -11.69 -2.27 5.06
C SER A 85 -11.06 -1.45 6.19
N TRP A 86 -11.88 -0.85 7.07
CA TRP A 86 -11.39 -0.12 8.24
C TRP A 86 -10.56 -1.02 9.17
N LEU A 87 -11.06 -2.22 9.47
CA LEU A 87 -10.33 -3.18 10.30
C LEU A 87 -8.99 -3.56 9.66
N MET A 88 -8.96 -3.81 8.37
CA MET A 88 -7.74 -4.14 7.63
C MET A 88 -6.76 -2.95 7.60
N LEU A 89 -7.24 -1.73 7.38
CA LEU A 89 -6.42 -0.52 7.46
C LEU A 89 -5.79 -0.35 8.85
N PHE A 90 -6.57 -0.58 9.91
CA PHE A 90 -6.08 -0.52 11.29
C PHE A 90 -4.98 -1.56 11.54
N VAL A 91 -5.21 -2.81 11.15
CA VAL A 91 -4.22 -3.90 11.31
C VAL A 91 -2.93 -3.57 10.55
N VAL A 92 -3.03 -3.16 9.28
CA VAL A 92 -1.87 -2.84 8.43
C VAL A 92 -1.07 -1.67 9.02
N THR A 93 -1.73 -0.60 9.43
CA THR A 93 -1.05 0.60 9.96
C THR A 93 -0.46 0.35 11.35
N LEU A 94 -1.16 -0.33 12.24
CA LEU A 94 -0.68 -0.63 13.59
C LEU A 94 0.50 -1.59 13.56
N ILE A 95 0.31 -2.77 12.94
CA ILE A 95 1.35 -3.81 12.89
C ILE A 95 2.54 -3.31 12.06
N GLY A 96 2.29 -2.64 10.94
CA GLY A 96 3.33 -2.04 10.11
C GLY A 96 4.18 -1.04 10.90
N THR A 97 3.57 -0.19 11.73
CA THR A 97 4.30 0.74 12.61
C THR A 97 5.18 0.00 13.61
N MET A 98 4.66 -1.06 14.23
CA MET A 98 5.43 -1.89 15.17
C MET A 98 6.61 -2.59 14.49
N ILE A 99 6.40 -3.13 13.28
CA ILE A 99 7.47 -3.75 12.48
C ILE A 99 8.54 -2.72 12.14
N GLN A 100 8.16 -1.52 11.72
CA GLN A 100 9.12 -0.45 11.42
C GLN A 100 9.91 -0.02 12.65
N LEU A 101 9.27 0.11 13.81
CA LEU A 101 9.95 0.40 15.07
C LEU A 101 10.96 -0.69 15.44
N TYR A 102 10.57 -1.95 15.36
CA TYR A 102 11.47 -3.08 15.59
C TYR A 102 12.66 -3.06 14.62
N SER A 103 12.39 -2.75 13.36
CA SER A 103 13.40 -2.74 12.29
C SER A 103 14.47 -1.67 12.48
N ILE A 104 14.23 -0.63 13.28
CA ILE A 104 15.26 0.38 13.63
C ILE A 104 16.45 -0.29 14.33
N GLY A 105 16.16 -1.17 15.30
CA GLY A 105 17.21 -1.94 15.97
C GLY A 105 17.79 -3.04 15.08
N TYR A 106 16.92 -3.78 14.37
CA TYR A 106 17.32 -4.91 13.55
C TYR A 106 18.25 -4.56 12.38
N MET A 107 18.01 -3.42 11.71
CA MET A 107 18.76 -2.99 10.53
C MET A 107 19.86 -1.97 10.83
N ARG A 108 20.16 -1.69 12.11
CA ARG A 108 21.02 -0.60 12.54
C ARG A 108 22.41 -0.62 11.89
N ASP A 109 22.98 -1.80 11.72
CA ASP A 109 24.34 -1.98 11.22
C ASP A 109 24.42 -2.23 9.70
N ASP A 110 23.27 -2.22 9.00
CA ASP A 110 23.23 -2.45 7.55
C ASP A 110 23.53 -1.16 6.77
N PRO A 111 24.47 -1.18 5.82
CA PRO A 111 24.82 -0.01 5.02
C PRO A 111 23.67 0.51 4.14
N ARG A 112 22.63 -0.29 3.93
CA ARG A 112 21.45 0.05 3.13
C ARG A 112 20.21 0.34 3.98
N PHE A 113 20.42 0.71 5.25
CA PHE A 113 19.39 1.04 6.21
C PHE A 113 18.25 1.92 5.63
N SER A 114 18.59 3.06 5.03
CA SER A 114 17.60 3.97 4.45
C SER A 114 16.80 3.33 3.30
N ARG A 115 17.45 2.51 2.46
CA ARG A 115 16.76 1.80 1.37
C ARG A 115 15.72 0.81 1.90
N TYR A 116 16.02 0.14 3.01
CA TYR A 116 15.09 -0.78 3.66
C TYR A 116 13.80 -0.06 4.09
N PHE A 117 13.94 1.09 4.78
CA PHE A 117 12.78 1.87 5.22
C PHE A 117 12.01 2.50 4.04
N ALA A 118 12.68 2.85 2.96
CA ALA A 118 11.99 3.27 1.73
C ALA A 118 11.12 2.13 1.17
N TYR A 119 11.66 0.93 1.05
CA TYR A 119 10.89 -0.22 0.54
C TYR A 119 9.73 -0.60 1.46
N LEU A 120 9.91 -0.53 2.79
CA LEU A 120 8.81 -0.73 3.73
C LEU A 120 7.72 0.34 3.59
N SER A 121 8.10 1.61 3.41
CA SER A 121 7.12 2.69 3.19
C SER A 121 6.34 2.48 1.90
N LEU A 122 7.00 2.07 0.82
CA LEU A 122 6.35 1.74 -0.45
C LEU A 122 5.42 0.54 -0.31
N PHE A 123 5.83 -0.49 0.43
CA PHE A 123 4.99 -1.65 0.72
C PHE A 123 3.73 -1.26 1.48
N CYS A 124 3.86 -0.43 2.52
CA CYS A 124 2.71 0.06 3.28
C CYS A 124 1.77 0.90 2.40
N PHE A 125 2.30 1.77 1.54
CA PHE A 125 1.49 2.50 0.55
C PHE A 125 0.70 1.55 -0.35
N ALA A 126 1.39 0.55 -0.93
CA ALA A 126 0.76 -0.43 -1.81
C ALA A 126 -0.37 -1.19 -1.12
N MET A 127 -0.12 -1.64 0.12
CA MET A 127 -1.10 -2.39 0.91
C MET A 127 -2.30 -1.53 1.31
N LEU A 128 -2.08 -0.27 1.72
CA LEU A 128 -3.16 0.67 2.04
C LEU A 128 -3.99 1.01 0.80
N THR A 129 -3.36 1.18 -0.35
CA THR A 129 -4.06 1.42 -1.63
C THR A 129 -4.91 0.21 -2.03
N LEU A 130 -4.36 -0.99 -1.88
CA LEU A 130 -5.08 -2.24 -2.14
C LEU A 130 -6.35 -2.37 -1.28
N VAL A 131 -6.23 -2.09 0.02
CA VAL A 131 -7.36 -2.20 0.97
C VAL A 131 -8.42 -1.12 0.73
N LEU A 132 -7.99 0.06 0.26
CA LEU A 132 -8.88 1.19 -0.06
C LEU A 132 -9.55 1.08 -1.43
N ALA A 133 -9.09 0.19 -2.30
CA ALA A 133 -9.57 0.12 -3.69
C ALA A 133 -11.06 -0.23 -3.76
N ASP A 134 -11.85 0.63 -4.43
CA ASP A 134 -13.28 0.42 -4.72
C ASP A 134 -13.50 -0.11 -6.15
N HIS A 135 -12.43 -0.36 -6.90
CA HIS A 135 -12.49 -0.78 -8.30
C HIS A 135 -11.42 -1.85 -8.57
N PHE A 136 -11.77 -2.89 -9.32
CA PHE A 136 -10.86 -4.01 -9.59
C PHE A 136 -9.54 -3.62 -10.27
N VAL A 137 -9.53 -2.57 -11.09
CA VAL A 137 -8.28 -2.09 -11.73
C VAL A 137 -7.33 -1.50 -10.69
N LEU A 138 -7.84 -0.70 -9.74
CA LEU A 138 -7.02 -0.14 -8.67
C LEU A 138 -6.56 -1.23 -7.69
N LEU A 139 -7.45 -2.19 -7.40
CA LEU A 139 -7.12 -3.36 -6.60
C LEU A 139 -5.98 -4.15 -7.25
N TYR A 140 -6.07 -4.42 -8.56
CA TYR A 140 -5.02 -5.13 -9.31
C TYR A 140 -3.71 -4.35 -9.29
N ALA A 141 -3.73 -3.04 -9.52
CA ALA A 141 -2.53 -2.21 -9.47
C ALA A 141 -1.87 -2.21 -8.07
N GLY A 142 -2.66 -2.13 -7.00
CA GLY A 142 -2.18 -2.26 -5.62
C GLY A 142 -1.58 -3.64 -5.34
N TRP A 143 -2.24 -4.70 -5.81
CA TRP A 143 -1.78 -6.09 -5.69
C TRP A 143 -0.43 -6.30 -6.36
N GLU A 144 -0.29 -5.85 -7.60
CA GLU A 144 0.96 -5.91 -8.37
C GLU A 144 2.10 -5.17 -7.67
N LEU A 145 1.80 -4.01 -7.08
CA LEU A 145 2.79 -3.20 -6.37
C LEU A 145 3.22 -3.89 -5.06
N VAL A 146 2.30 -4.54 -4.34
CA VAL A 146 2.63 -5.37 -3.15
C VAL A 146 3.56 -6.52 -3.55
N GLY A 147 3.28 -7.19 -4.67
CA GLY A 147 4.14 -8.25 -5.22
C GLY A 147 5.56 -7.74 -5.54
N LEU A 148 5.66 -6.58 -6.17
CA LEU A 148 6.96 -5.94 -6.45
C LEU A 148 7.71 -5.58 -5.16
N CYS A 149 7.04 -4.97 -4.19
CA CYS A 149 7.65 -4.62 -2.90
C CYS A 149 8.13 -5.86 -2.14
N SER A 150 7.35 -6.95 -2.18
CA SER A 150 7.74 -8.24 -1.61
C SER A 150 9.02 -8.77 -2.25
N TYR A 151 9.13 -8.73 -3.57
CA TYR A 151 10.35 -9.09 -4.28
C TYR A 151 11.56 -8.26 -3.81
N LEU A 152 11.41 -6.93 -3.71
CA LEU A 152 12.48 -6.01 -3.28
C LEU A 152 12.94 -6.29 -1.84
N LEU A 153 12.02 -6.68 -0.95
CA LEU A 153 12.32 -6.98 0.44
C LEU A 153 12.91 -8.39 0.61
N ILE A 154 12.40 -9.41 -0.10
CA ILE A 154 12.95 -10.78 -0.06
C ILE A 154 14.38 -10.80 -0.63
N SER A 155 14.61 -10.09 -1.73
CA SER A 155 15.93 -9.98 -2.37
C SER A 155 16.77 -8.83 -1.81
N PHE A 156 16.46 -8.31 -0.63
CA PHE A 156 17.15 -7.13 -0.08
C PHE A 156 18.66 -7.32 0.01
N TRP A 157 19.12 -8.47 0.47
CA TRP A 157 20.52 -8.87 0.47
C TRP A 157 20.89 -9.61 -0.82
N PHE A 158 20.76 -8.93 -1.95
CA PHE A 158 20.95 -9.52 -3.28
C PHE A 158 22.36 -10.07 -3.55
N GLU A 159 23.36 -9.68 -2.76
CA GLU A 159 24.70 -10.27 -2.82
C GLU A 159 24.71 -11.74 -2.34
N LYS A 160 23.72 -12.13 -1.53
CA LYS A 160 23.56 -13.54 -1.12
C LYS A 160 22.82 -14.29 -2.22
N PRO A 161 23.45 -15.27 -2.89
CA PRO A 161 22.80 -16.00 -4.00
C PRO A 161 21.46 -16.64 -3.61
N ALA A 162 21.35 -17.11 -2.37
CA ALA A 162 20.12 -17.69 -1.84
C ALA A 162 18.98 -16.66 -1.75
N ALA A 163 19.25 -15.42 -1.28
CA ALA A 163 18.25 -14.37 -1.19
C ALA A 163 17.80 -13.92 -2.59
N ALA A 164 18.74 -13.74 -3.52
CA ALA A 164 18.45 -13.37 -4.90
C ALA A 164 17.63 -14.48 -5.62
N ALA A 165 17.94 -15.75 -5.39
CA ALA A 165 17.18 -16.88 -5.94
C ALA A 165 15.77 -16.96 -5.33
N ALA A 166 15.63 -16.77 -4.01
CA ALA A 166 14.34 -16.75 -3.33
C ALA A 166 13.43 -15.62 -3.85
N GLY A 167 13.99 -14.40 -3.99
CA GLY A 167 13.23 -13.27 -4.53
C GLY A 167 12.75 -13.52 -5.96
N ARG A 168 13.61 -14.02 -6.85
CA ARG A 168 13.20 -14.38 -8.22
C ARG A 168 12.12 -15.45 -8.24
N LYS A 169 12.26 -16.50 -7.42
CA LYS A 169 11.25 -17.56 -7.34
C LYS A 169 9.92 -17.01 -6.85
N ALA A 170 9.90 -16.23 -5.78
CA ALA A 170 8.70 -15.58 -5.26
C ALA A 170 8.03 -14.73 -6.35
N PHE A 171 8.78 -13.85 -7.01
CA PHE A 171 8.27 -12.96 -8.03
C PHE A 171 7.67 -13.70 -9.24
N ILE A 172 8.35 -14.73 -9.77
CA ILE A 172 7.82 -15.51 -10.91
C ILE A 172 6.55 -16.25 -10.50
N THR A 173 6.51 -16.83 -9.29
CA THR A 173 5.34 -17.56 -8.81
C THR A 173 4.13 -16.65 -8.65
N THR A 174 4.30 -15.46 -8.08
CA THR A 174 3.22 -14.49 -7.94
C THR A 174 2.73 -14.01 -9.31
N ARG A 175 3.62 -13.73 -10.26
CA ARG A 175 3.25 -13.31 -11.62
C ARG A 175 2.38 -14.32 -12.37
N ILE A 176 2.61 -15.60 -12.20
CA ILE A 176 1.74 -16.64 -12.78
C ILE A 176 0.32 -16.54 -12.20
N GLY A 177 0.22 -16.35 -10.88
CA GLY A 177 -1.08 -16.13 -10.22
C GLY A 177 -1.77 -14.82 -10.65
N ASP A 178 -0.99 -13.75 -10.81
CA ASP A 178 -1.47 -12.42 -11.21
C ASP A 178 -2.07 -12.42 -12.63
N CYS A 179 -1.51 -13.22 -13.54
CA CYS A 179 -2.13 -13.46 -14.86
C CYS A 179 -3.53 -14.08 -14.71
N GLY A 180 -3.70 -15.04 -13.81
CA GLY A 180 -5.02 -15.63 -13.52
C GLY A 180 -6.01 -14.61 -12.94
N LEU A 181 -5.57 -13.77 -12.02
CA LEU A 181 -6.37 -12.69 -11.46
C LEU A 181 -6.80 -11.70 -12.54
N LEU A 182 -5.88 -11.27 -13.41
CA LEU A 182 -6.17 -10.37 -14.52
C LEU A 182 -7.20 -10.96 -15.48
N LEU A 183 -7.04 -12.22 -15.86
CA LEU A 183 -8.01 -12.93 -16.71
C LEU A 183 -9.39 -13.01 -16.06
N GLY A 184 -9.45 -13.25 -14.74
CA GLY A 184 -10.70 -13.22 -13.97
C GLY A 184 -11.38 -11.85 -13.98
N ILE A 185 -10.63 -10.76 -13.80
CA ILE A 185 -11.14 -9.39 -13.87
C ILE A 185 -11.66 -9.07 -15.28
N LEU A 186 -10.93 -9.46 -16.33
CA LEU A 186 -11.36 -9.27 -17.72
C LEU A 186 -12.63 -10.07 -18.05
N LEU A 187 -12.75 -11.29 -17.53
CA LEU A 187 -13.93 -12.11 -17.71
C LEU A 187 -15.14 -11.47 -17.01
N LEU A 188 -14.97 -10.99 -15.78
CA LEU A 188 -15.99 -10.23 -15.06
C LEU A 188 -16.45 -9.01 -15.86
N PHE A 189 -15.52 -8.25 -16.39
CA PHE A 189 -15.84 -7.07 -17.21
C PHE A 189 -16.65 -7.43 -18.46
N VAL A 190 -16.27 -8.49 -19.16
CA VAL A 190 -16.99 -8.94 -20.39
C VAL A 190 -18.37 -9.47 -20.07
N THR A 191 -18.55 -10.17 -18.93
CA THR A 191 -19.82 -10.82 -18.57
C THR A 191 -20.78 -9.91 -17.80
N ALA A 192 -20.27 -9.12 -16.85
CA ALA A 192 -21.10 -8.26 -16.00
C ALA A 192 -21.16 -6.80 -16.50
N GLY A 193 -20.18 -6.37 -17.31
CA GLY A 193 -20.09 -4.99 -17.81
C GLY A 193 -19.64 -3.96 -16.77
N GLU A 194 -19.26 -4.42 -15.57
CA GLU A 194 -18.89 -3.58 -14.43
C GLU A 194 -17.58 -4.08 -13.80
N LEU A 195 -16.82 -3.16 -13.17
CA LEU A 195 -15.54 -3.44 -12.50
C LEU A 195 -15.54 -2.99 -11.02
N HIS A 196 -16.72 -2.76 -10.45
CA HIS A 196 -16.92 -2.38 -9.04
C HIS A 196 -17.31 -3.59 -8.19
#